data_24f1b5a52eaf84dec419f38e1f462a0f
#
_entry.id   24f1b5a52eaf84dec419f38e1f462a0f
#
_cell.length_a   1.000
_cell.length_b   1.000
_cell.length_c   1.000
_cell.angle_alpha   90.00
_cell.angle_beta   90.00
_cell.angle_gamma   90.00
#
_symmetry.space_group_name_H-M   'P 1'
#
loop_
_entity.id
_entity.type
_entity.pdbx_description
1 polymer ?
#
loop_
_entity_poly.entity_id
_entity_poly.type
_entity_poly.pdbx_seq_one_letter_code
_entity_poly.pdbx_strand_id
1 'polypeptide(L)'
;MFSNYLIGLREGLEASLVVCILIAYLVKTGRRDALKPIWAGIGIAVAIAMGFGCVLEFGSQELTFEAQEALGGSLSVLAVGLVTWMVFWMRRTARHLKSELHGKLDAALAMGTGALVATAFLAVGREGLETALFVWASVHAASDGTPRPLAGVALGLATAVLLGWLFYRGALRINLARFFTWTGAMLVVVAAGVLAYGMHDLQEADWLPGLRNLAFDISGTIPPDSWYGTLLKGVFNFQPDPTVLQVTVWLLYLVPALALFFAPVGFASGKGKVTVADEQGSRPSKASQA
;
A
#
# COMPACT_ATOMS: atom_id res chain seq x y z
N MET A 1 6.16 14.33 8.08
CA MET A 1 5.81 14.91 6.77
C MET A 1 6.23 14.05 5.58
N PHE A 2 7.51 13.71 5.43
CA PHE A 2 7.99 13.00 4.24
C PHE A 2 7.40 11.58 4.10
N SER A 3 7.33 10.80 5.18
CA SER A 3 6.69 9.48 5.18
C SER A 3 5.23 9.56 4.71
N ASN A 4 4.49 10.51 5.25
CA ASN A 4 3.08 10.75 4.93
C ASN A 4 2.90 11.24 3.48
N TYR A 5 3.84 12.06 2.99
CA TYR A 5 3.91 12.42 1.58
C TYR A 5 4.11 11.19 0.68
N LEU A 6 5.03 10.28 1.04
CA LEU A 6 5.27 9.05 0.28
C LEU A 6 4.05 8.12 0.27
N ILE A 7 3.37 7.98 1.41
CA ILE A 7 2.11 7.22 1.50
C ILE A 7 1.08 7.85 0.56
N GLY A 8 0.79 9.14 0.72
CA GLY A 8 -0.18 9.83 -0.13
C GLY A 8 0.18 9.82 -1.62
N LEU A 9 1.46 9.98 -1.95
CA LEU A 9 1.94 9.91 -3.33
C LEU A 9 1.73 8.52 -3.92
N ARG A 10 2.03 7.48 -3.18
CA ARG A 10 1.95 6.11 -3.66
C ARG A 10 0.50 5.66 -3.83
N GLU A 11 -0.31 5.76 -2.79
CA GLU A 11 -1.72 5.36 -2.83
C GLU A 11 -2.51 6.22 -3.84
N GLY A 12 -2.22 7.53 -3.85
CA GLY A 12 -2.79 8.44 -4.83
C GLY A 12 -2.41 8.10 -6.28
N LEU A 13 -1.17 7.65 -6.53
CA LEU A 13 -0.77 7.19 -7.86
C LEU A 13 -1.45 5.87 -8.24
N GLU A 14 -1.59 4.91 -7.32
CA GLU A 14 -2.32 3.68 -7.57
C GLU A 14 -3.77 3.98 -7.94
N ALA A 15 -4.48 4.78 -7.13
CA ALA A 15 -5.83 5.21 -7.43
C ALA A 15 -5.93 6.00 -8.76
N SER A 16 -5.02 6.95 -9.00
CA SER A 16 -4.99 7.75 -10.23
C SER A 16 -4.76 6.88 -11.47
N LEU A 17 -3.87 5.88 -11.39
CA LEU A 17 -3.63 4.96 -12.50
C LEU A 17 -4.86 4.09 -12.79
N VAL A 18 -5.51 3.56 -11.75
CA VAL A 18 -6.76 2.81 -11.91
C VAL A 18 -7.81 3.66 -12.60
N VAL A 19 -8.06 4.87 -12.11
CA VAL A 19 -9.01 5.82 -12.70
C VAL A 19 -8.63 6.16 -14.15
N CYS A 20 -7.36 6.47 -14.42
CA CYS A 20 -6.89 6.77 -15.77
C CYS A 20 -7.10 5.59 -16.75
N ILE A 21 -6.82 4.35 -16.31
CA ILE A 21 -7.03 3.16 -17.14
C ILE A 21 -8.52 2.97 -17.45
N LEU A 22 -9.40 3.09 -16.44
CA LEU A 22 -10.85 2.96 -16.62
C LEU A 22 -11.40 4.02 -17.59
N ILE A 23 -11.04 5.29 -17.38
CA ILE A 23 -11.49 6.40 -18.23
C ILE A 23 -10.92 6.26 -19.65
N ALA A 24 -9.62 6.00 -19.79
CA ALA A 24 -8.98 5.86 -21.11
C ALA A 24 -9.59 4.71 -21.92
N TYR A 25 -9.92 3.60 -21.26
CA TYR A 25 -10.57 2.46 -21.90
C TYR A 25 -11.97 2.82 -22.42
N LEU A 26 -12.81 3.44 -21.58
CA LEU A 26 -14.15 3.86 -21.96
C LEU A 26 -14.17 4.90 -23.08
N VAL A 27 -13.24 5.86 -23.03
CA VAL A 27 -13.09 6.86 -24.08
C VAL A 27 -12.64 6.21 -25.40
N LYS A 28 -11.67 5.28 -25.34
CA LYS A 28 -11.16 4.57 -26.51
C LYS A 28 -12.19 3.64 -27.16
N THR A 29 -13.04 3.00 -26.35
CA THR A 29 -14.13 2.12 -26.84
C THR A 29 -15.41 2.87 -27.22
N GLY A 30 -15.42 4.21 -27.12
CA GLY A 30 -16.57 5.04 -27.47
C GLY A 30 -17.71 5.04 -26.43
N ARG A 31 -17.53 4.35 -25.29
CA ARG A 31 -18.55 4.18 -24.24
C ARG A 31 -18.53 5.33 -23.21
N ARG A 32 -18.64 6.56 -23.70
CA ARG A 32 -18.65 7.76 -22.84
C ARG A 32 -19.87 7.84 -21.92
N ASP A 33 -20.95 7.18 -22.26
CA ASP A 33 -22.15 6.98 -21.45
C ASP A 33 -21.84 6.32 -20.08
N ALA A 34 -20.87 5.41 -20.06
CA ALA A 34 -20.42 4.71 -18.86
C ALA A 34 -19.53 5.57 -17.90
N LEU A 35 -19.11 6.75 -18.31
CA LEU A 35 -18.27 7.62 -17.46
C LEU A 35 -19.01 8.11 -16.21
N LYS A 36 -20.32 8.44 -16.32
CA LYS A 36 -21.11 8.90 -15.18
C LYS A 36 -21.16 7.86 -14.04
N PRO A 37 -21.55 6.58 -14.29
CA PRO A 37 -21.53 5.56 -13.25
C PRO A 37 -20.12 5.29 -12.68
N ILE A 38 -19.07 5.35 -13.50
CA ILE A 38 -17.70 5.21 -12.98
C ILE A 38 -17.37 6.34 -12.01
N TRP A 39 -17.66 7.60 -12.33
CA TRP A 39 -17.44 8.72 -11.41
C TRP A 39 -18.31 8.64 -10.16
N ALA A 40 -19.54 8.12 -10.25
CA ALA A 40 -20.37 7.87 -9.08
C ALA A 40 -19.74 6.81 -8.15
N GLY A 41 -19.21 5.71 -8.70
CA GLY A 41 -18.50 4.68 -7.94
C GLY A 41 -17.26 5.23 -7.24
N ILE A 42 -16.46 6.05 -7.95
CA ILE A 42 -15.29 6.73 -7.38
C ILE A 42 -15.71 7.68 -6.25
N GLY A 43 -16.75 8.49 -6.46
CA GLY A 43 -17.25 9.43 -5.44
C GLY A 43 -17.72 8.73 -4.17
N ILE A 44 -18.44 7.61 -4.30
CA ILE A 44 -18.86 6.77 -3.17
C ILE A 44 -17.65 6.20 -2.44
N ALA A 45 -16.64 5.70 -3.17
CA ALA A 45 -15.41 5.16 -2.59
C ALA A 45 -14.66 6.21 -1.75
N VAL A 46 -14.49 7.42 -2.30
CA VAL A 46 -13.86 8.54 -1.59
C VAL A 46 -14.65 8.94 -0.35
N ALA A 47 -15.99 9.05 -0.46
CA ALA A 47 -16.83 9.40 0.67
C ALA A 47 -16.75 8.37 1.81
N ILE A 48 -16.74 7.07 1.48
CA ILE A 48 -16.59 6.00 2.47
C ILE A 48 -15.20 6.02 3.10
N ALA A 49 -14.14 6.22 2.32
CA ALA A 49 -12.78 6.31 2.84
C ALA A 49 -12.60 7.49 3.80
N MET A 50 -13.16 8.65 3.46
CA MET A 50 -13.16 9.83 4.35
C MET A 50 -14.00 9.57 5.61
N GLY A 51 -15.19 8.99 5.48
CA GLY A 51 -16.03 8.60 6.62
C GLY A 51 -15.33 7.63 7.55
N PHE A 52 -14.63 6.63 7.00
CA PHE A 52 -13.83 5.68 7.78
C PHE A 52 -12.70 6.37 8.54
N GLY A 53 -11.95 7.28 7.90
CA GLY A 53 -10.93 8.08 8.57
C GLY A 53 -11.50 8.95 9.71
N CYS A 54 -12.66 9.59 9.49
CA CYS A 54 -13.35 10.33 10.54
C CYS A 54 -13.77 9.44 11.72
N VAL A 55 -14.32 8.25 11.45
CA VAL A 55 -14.71 7.29 12.51
C VAL A 55 -13.50 6.86 13.33
N LEU A 56 -12.36 6.59 12.69
CA LEU A 56 -11.12 6.26 13.41
C LEU A 56 -10.66 7.42 14.30
N GLU A 57 -10.66 8.64 13.77
CA GLU A 57 -10.18 9.82 14.50
C GLU A 57 -11.09 10.18 15.68
N PHE A 58 -12.40 10.33 15.45
CA PHE A 58 -13.34 10.71 16.51
C PHE A 58 -13.63 9.56 17.47
N GLY A 59 -13.68 8.32 16.98
CA GLY A 59 -13.90 7.14 17.82
C GLY A 59 -12.77 6.88 18.82
N SER A 60 -11.53 7.21 18.45
CA SER A 60 -10.40 7.05 19.36
C SER A 60 -10.36 8.06 20.50
N GLN A 61 -10.90 9.25 20.32
CA GLN A 61 -10.88 10.33 21.33
C GLN A 61 -11.78 10.07 22.55
N GLU A 62 -12.79 9.20 22.42
CA GLU A 62 -13.71 8.86 23.53
C GLU A 62 -13.22 7.70 24.41
N LEU A 63 -12.05 7.12 24.09
CA LEU A 63 -11.49 5.98 24.80
C LEU A 63 -10.64 6.41 26.00
N THR A 64 -10.48 5.52 26.98
CA THR A 64 -9.46 5.69 28.04
C THR A 64 -8.08 5.68 27.42
N PHE A 65 -7.08 6.26 28.11
CA PHE A 65 -5.69 6.30 27.64
C PHE A 65 -5.19 4.91 27.23
N GLU A 66 -5.34 3.90 28.10
CA GLU A 66 -4.92 2.52 27.83
C GLU A 66 -5.64 1.91 26.60
N ALA A 67 -6.95 2.17 26.46
CA ALA A 67 -7.69 1.68 25.31
C ALA A 67 -7.30 2.40 24.01
N GLN A 68 -6.93 3.68 24.09
CA GLN A 68 -6.45 4.47 22.96
C GLN A 68 -5.09 3.95 22.48
N GLU A 69 -4.15 3.71 23.42
CA GLU A 69 -2.83 3.14 23.10
C GLU A 69 -2.95 1.71 22.55
N ALA A 70 -3.81 0.87 23.16
CA ALA A 70 -4.07 -0.48 22.66
C ALA A 70 -4.65 -0.48 21.24
N LEU A 71 -5.57 0.44 20.95
CA LEU A 71 -6.15 0.62 19.62
C LEU A 71 -5.07 1.10 18.63
N GLY A 72 -4.30 2.14 19.02
CA GLY A 72 -3.22 2.70 18.21
C GLY A 72 -2.19 1.66 17.81
N GLY A 73 -1.68 0.94 18.80
CA GLY A 73 -0.71 -0.13 18.59
C GLY A 73 -1.25 -1.26 17.72
N SER A 74 -2.48 -1.72 17.98
CA SER A 74 -3.11 -2.80 17.20
C SER A 74 -3.34 -2.40 15.75
N LEU A 75 -3.84 -1.19 15.49
CA LEU A 75 -4.05 -0.67 14.14
C LEU A 75 -2.73 -0.41 13.41
N SER A 76 -1.68 0.00 14.11
CA SER A 76 -0.33 0.13 13.56
C SER A 76 0.21 -1.22 13.07
N VAL A 77 0.05 -2.28 13.86
CA VAL A 77 0.43 -3.65 13.45
C VAL A 77 -0.37 -4.11 12.23
N LEU A 78 -1.69 -3.88 12.23
CA LEU A 78 -2.55 -4.20 11.10
C LEU A 78 -2.13 -3.43 9.85
N ALA A 79 -1.89 -2.13 9.97
CA ALA A 79 -1.44 -1.28 8.87
C ALA A 79 -0.12 -1.77 8.27
N VAL A 80 0.85 -2.13 9.11
CA VAL A 80 2.13 -2.70 8.65
C VAL A 80 1.93 -4.03 7.91
N GLY A 81 1.05 -4.90 8.41
CA GLY A 81 0.67 -6.14 7.73
C GLY A 81 0.09 -5.88 6.34
N LEU A 82 -0.83 -4.94 6.22
CA LEU A 82 -1.46 -4.53 4.96
C LEU A 82 -0.45 -3.90 3.99
N VAL A 83 0.39 -2.95 4.47
CA VAL A 83 1.46 -2.35 3.65
C VAL A 83 2.40 -3.42 3.12
N THR A 84 2.84 -4.33 3.98
CA THR A 84 3.75 -5.41 3.59
C THR A 84 3.12 -6.27 2.50
N TRP A 85 1.92 -6.77 2.74
CA TRP A 85 1.19 -7.57 1.75
C TRP A 85 1.04 -6.83 0.42
N MET A 86 0.60 -5.56 0.47
CA MET A 86 0.39 -4.73 -0.70
C MET A 86 1.68 -4.50 -1.49
N VAL A 87 2.80 -4.17 -0.82
CA VAL A 87 4.10 -3.94 -1.47
C VAL A 87 4.57 -5.18 -2.23
N PHE A 88 4.42 -6.37 -1.63
CA PHE A 88 4.77 -7.64 -2.29
C PHE A 88 3.79 -8.02 -3.41
N TRP A 89 2.50 -7.81 -3.20
CA TRP A 89 1.47 -8.08 -4.21
C TRP A 89 1.64 -7.19 -5.44
N MET A 90 1.86 -5.89 -5.24
CA MET A 90 2.01 -4.91 -6.33
C MET A 90 3.25 -5.22 -7.18
N ARG A 91 4.35 -5.64 -6.57
CA ARG A 91 5.54 -6.07 -7.30
C ARG A 91 5.25 -7.18 -8.32
N ARG A 92 4.30 -8.06 -8.00
CA ARG A 92 3.88 -9.18 -8.87
C ARG A 92 2.84 -8.76 -9.89
N THR A 93 1.89 -7.93 -9.48
CA THR A 93 0.65 -7.65 -10.22
C THR A 93 0.74 -6.42 -11.13
N ALA A 94 1.66 -5.47 -10.86
CA ALA A 94 1.77 -4.22 -11.60
C ALA A 94 1.85 -4.39 -13.13
N ARG A 95 2.41 -5.51 -13.61
CA ARG A 95 2.54 -5.81 -15.04
C ARG A 95 1.21 -6.21 -15.69
N HIS A 96 0.28 -6.77 -14.92
CA HIS A 96 -1.00 -7.33 -15.40
C HIS A 96 -2.21 -6.47 -15.06
N LEU A 97 -2.03 -5.43 -14.24
CA LEU A 97 -3.10 -4.56 -13.75
C LEU A 97 -4.00 -4.03 -14.88
N LYS A 98 -3.40 -3.60 -15.98
CA LYS A 98 -4.13 -3.05 -17.13
C LYS A 98 -5.06 -4.09 -17.77
N SER A 99 -4.59 -5.30 -18.01
CA SER A 99 -5.40 -6.36 -18.65
C SER A 99 -6.52 -6.85 -17.72
N GLU A 100 -6.25 -6.94 -16.42
CA GLU A 100 -7.23 -7.32 -15.41
C GLU A 100 -8.35 -6.29 -15.30
N LEU A 101 -8.02 -5.00 -15.24
CA LEU A 101 -9.01 -3.91 -15.19
C LEU A 101 -9.86 -3.85 -16.47
N HIS A 102 -9.27 -4.09 -17.65
CA HIS A 102 -10.03 -4.15 -18.89
C HIS A 102 -11.05 -5.30 -18.87
N GLY A 103 -10.63 -6.50 -18.44
CA GLY A 103 -11.56 -7.65 -18.36
C GLY A 103 -12.70 -7.42 -17.35
N LYS A 104 -12.42 -6.84 -16.19
CA LYS A 104 -13.46 -6.48 -15.20
C LYS A 104 -14.43 -5.42 -15.76
N LEU A 105 -13.91 -4.45 -16.51
CA LEU A 105 -14.73 -3.39 -17.09
C LEU A 105 -15.62 -3.92 -18.24
N ASP A 106 -15.10 -4.83 -19.09
CA ASP A 106 -15.90 -5.48 -20.14
C ASP A 106 -17.04 -6.29 -19.56
N ALA A 107 -16.78 -7.06 -18.51
CA ALA A 107 -17.81 -7.79 -17.78
C ALA A 107 -18.85 -6.85 -17.16
N ALA A 108 -18.41 -5.75 -16.54
CA ALA A 108 -19.30 -4.76 -15.95
C ALA A 108 -20.16 -4.03 -17.00
N LEU A 109 -19.61 -3.74 -18.20
CA LEU A 109 -20.35 -3.16 -19.32
C LEU A 109 -21.47 -4.08 -19.81
N ALA A 110 -21.25 -5.39 -19.79
CA ALA A 110 -22.27 -6.38 -20.14
C ALA A 110 -23.37 -6.51 -19.08
N MET A 111 -23.03 -6.31 -17.78
CA MET A 111 -23.98 -6.41 -16.65
C MET A 111 -24.77 -5.12 -16.40
N GLY A 112 -24.32 -3.97 -16.89
CA GLY A 112 -25.03 -2.69 -16.79
C GLY A 112 -24.49 -1.70 -15.78
N THR A 113 -25.25 -0.62 -15.54
CA THR A 113 -24.82 0.57 -14.78
C THR A 113 -24.40 0.25 -13.33
N GLY A 114 -25.14 -0.61 -12.64
CA GLY A 114 -24.83 -0.98 -11.25
C GLY A 114 -23.48 -1.70 -11.12
N ALA A 115 -23.17 -2.58 -12.07
CA ALA A 115 -21.87 -3.27 -12.10
C ALA A 115 -20.70 -2.32 -12.40
N LEU A 116 -20.93 -1.29 -13.21
CA LEU A 116 -19.92 -0.24 -13.46
C LEU A 116 -19.62 0.58 -12.21
N VAL A 117 -20.66 0.99 -11.47
CA VAL A 117 -20.51 1.67 -10.18
C VAL A 117 -19.75 0.78 -9.21
N ALA A 118 -20.14 -0.48 -9.06
CA ALA A 118 -19.50 -1.44 -8.17
C ALA A 118 -18.03 -1.68 -8.54
N THR A 119 -17.74 -1.83 -9.85
CA THR A 119 -16.35 -2.04 -10.32
C THR A 119 -15.46 -0.85 -9.98
N ALA A 120 -15.91 0.38 -10.24
CA ALA A 120 -15.17 1.58 -9.91
C ALA A 120 -15.03 1.77 -8.39
N PHE A 121 -16.10 1.51 -7.64
CA PHE A 121 -16.11 1.56 -6.18
C PHE A 121 -15.09 0.57 -5.59
N LEU A 122 -15.12 -0.70 -5.99
CA LEU A 122 -14.20 -1.70 -5.46
C LEU A 122 -12.74 -1.43 -5.84
N ALA A 123 -12.52 -0.92 -7.07
CA ALA A 123 -11.18 -0.63 -7.56
C ALA A 123 -10.52 0.56 -6.85
N VAL A 124 -11.28 1.60 -6.50
CA VAL A 124 -10.77 2.82 -5.84
C VAL A 124 -10.98 2.76 -4.32
N GLY A 125 -12.05 2.11 -3.87
CA GLY A 125 -12.40 2.03 -2.45
C GLY A 125 -11.35 1.31 -1.62
N ARG A 126 -10.74 0.27 -2.19
CA ARG A 126 -9.62 -0.42 -1.57
C ARG A 126 -8.47 0.54 -1.28
N GLU A 127 -8.01 1.27 -2.28
CA GLU A 127 -6.90 2.22 -2.15
C GLU A 127 -7.26 3.37 -1.18
N GLY A 128 -8.54 3.79 -1.19
CA GLY A 128 -9.04 4.83 -0.28
C GLY A 128 -9.05 4.36 1.19
N LEU A 129 -9.49 3.15 1.47
CA LEU A 129 -9.50 2.58 2.83
C LEU A 129 -8.07 2.32 3.33
N GLU A 130 -7.19 1.78 2.47
CA GLU A 130 -5.77 1.60 2.80
C GLU A 130 -5.12 2.95 3.12
N THR A 131 -5.37 3.98 2.29
CA THR A 131 -4.90 5.35 2.53
C THR A 131 -5.38 5.88 3.89
N ALA A 132 -6.67 5.77 4.19
CA ALA A 132 -7.24 6.26 5.45
C ALA A 132 -6.59 5.58 6.67
N LEU A 133 -6.41 4.25 6.62
CA LEU A 133 -5.78 3.49 7.69
C LEU A 133 -4.29 3.87 7.87
N PHE A 134 -3.53 3.94 6.77
CA PHE A 134 -2.11 4.26 6.82
C PHE A 134 -1.84 5.70 7.28
N VAL A 135 -2.69 6.64 6.82
CA VAL A 135 -2.63 8.03 7.26
C VAL A 135 -2.91 8.11 8.75
N TRP A 136 -3.98 7.47 9.22
CA TRP A 136 -4.34 7.46 10.63
C TRP A 136 -3.23 6.86 11.50
N ALA A 137 -2.72 5.67 11.14
CA ALA A 137 -1.63 5.03 11.86
C ALA A 137 -0.34 5.88 11.85
N SER A 138 -0.01 6.53 10.73
CA SER A 138 1.17 7.38 10.61
C SER A 138 1.03 8.72 11.35
N VAL A 139 -0.18 9.25 11.46
CA VAL A 139 -0.47 10.47 12.24
C VAL A 139 -0.37 10.18 13.73
N HIS A 140 -0.93 9.06 14.18
CA HIS A 140 -0.85 8.61 15.58
C HIS A 140 0.61 8.35 15.98
N ALA A 141 1.37 7.61 15.16
CA ALA A 141 2.78 7.37 15.39
C ALA A 141 3.66 8.64 15.42
N ALA A 142 3.19 9.77 14.89
CA ALA A 142 3.95 11.02 14.89
C ALA A 142 3.89 11.79 16.23
N SER A 143 2.92 11.51 17.10
CA SER A 143 2.73 12.07 18.48
C SER A 143 2.73 13.62 18.60
N ASP A 144 2.83 14.36 17.50
CA ASP A 144 3.12 15.80 17.55
C ASP A 144 1.86 16.70 17.61
N GLY A 145 0.64 16.15 17.49
CA GLY A 145 -0.61 16.92 17.47
C GLY A 145 -0.66 18.01 16.39
N THR A 146 0.27 18.01 15.45
CA THR A 146 0.44 19.06 14.45
C THR A 146 -0.25 18.69 13.12
N PRO A 147 -0.73 19.68 12.33
CA PRO A 147 -1.31 19.40 11.00
C PRO A 147 -0.27 18.96 9.95
N ARG A 148 1.02 18.90 10.32
CA ARG A 148 2.13 18.56 9.41
C ARG A 148 1.99 17.18 8.73
N PRO A 149 1.60 16.09 9.41
CA PRO A 149 1.37 14.80 8.76
C PRO A 149 0.30 14.87 7.68
N LEU A 150 -0.84 15.49 7.96
CA LEU A 150 -1.95 15.64 7.00
C LEU A 150 -1.56 16.50 5.79
N ALA A 151 -0.77 17.57 6.00
CA ALA A 151 -0.22 18.36 4.90
C ALA A 151 0.69 17.52 4.00
N GLY A 152 1.50 16.61 4.57
CA GLY A 152 2.30 15.67 3.81
C GLY A 152 1.46 14.78 2.90
N VAL A 153 0.40 14.17 3.44
CA VAL A 153 -0.56 13.33 2.66
C VAL A 153 -1.22 14.16 1.55
N ALA A 154 -1.74 15.35 1.87
CA ALA A 154 -2.41 16.21 0.90
C ALA A 154 -1.49 16.58 -0.27
N LEU A 155 -0.23 16.93 0.02
CA LEU A 155 0.78 17.19 -1.00
C LEU A 155 1.10 15.94 -1.83
N GLY A 156 1.20 14.77 -1.19
CA GLY A 156 1.42 13.49 -1.86
C GLY A 156 0.28 13.16 -2.83
N LEU A 157 -0.97 13.26 -2.38
CA LEU A 157 -2.16 13.05 -3.20
C LEU A 157 -2.25 14.06 -4.35
N ALA A 158 -1.99 15.35 -4.08
CA ALA A 158 -1.99 16.37 -5.13
C ALA A 158 -0.94 16.09 -6.20
N THR A 159 0.27 15.69 -5.79
CA THR A 159 1.34 15.26 -6.71
C THR A 159 0.92 14.03 -7.52
N ALA A 160 0.28 13.06 -6.88
CA ALA A 160 -0.20 11.85 -7.54
C ALA A 160 -1.27 12.15 -8.60
N VAL A 161 -2.23 13.01 -8.28
CA VAL A 161 -3.26 13.46 -9.24
C VAL A 161 -2.63 14.18 -10.43
N LEU A 162 -1.66 15.06 -10.19
CA LEU A 162 -0.93 15.77 -11.24
C LEU A 162 -0.16 14.79 -12.14
N LEU A 163 0.57 13.84 -11.55
CA LEU A 163 1.31 12.83 -12.30
C LEU A 163 0.36 11.89 -13.08
N GLY A 164 -0.76 11.49 -12.49
CA GLY A 164 -1.81 10.71 -13.15
C GLY A 164 -2.39 11.45 -14.36
N TRP A 165 -2.67 12.74 -14.22
CA TRP A 165 -3.16 13.57 -15.30
C TRP A 165 -2.12 13.73 -16.44
N LEU A 166 -0.85 13.95 -16.09
CA LEU A 166 0.25 14.00 -17.08
C LEU A 166 0.44 12.65 -17.78
N PHE A 167 0.29 11.54 -17.05
CA PHE A 167 0.32 10.20 -17.62
C PHE A 167 -0.86 9.96 -18.59
N TYR A 168 -2.08 10.36 -18.20
CA TYR A 168 -3.25 10.29 -19.04
C TYR A 168 -3.08 11.08 -20.35
N ARG A 169 -2.44 12.25 -20.29
CA ARG A 169 -2.10 13.06 -21.46
C ARG A 169 -0.95 12.51 -22.31
N GLY A 170 -0.30 11.45 -21.89
CA GLY A 170 0.87 10.88 -22.57
C GLY A 170 2.14 11.72 -22.47
N ALA A 171 2.14 12.78 -21.63
CA ALA A 171 3.29 13.65 -21.43
C ALA A 171 4.43 12.97 -20.62
N LEU A 172 4.11 11.95 -19.83
CA LEU A 172 5.06 11.20 -19.02
C LEU A 172 5.09 9.71 -19.42
N ARG A 173 6.29 9.20 -19.63
CA ARG A 173 6.57 7.75 -19.78
C ARG A 173 7.30 7.29 -18.53
N ILE A 174 6.58 7.12 -17.43
CA ILE A 174 7.15 6.64 -16.17
C ILE A 174 7.27 5.12 -16.25
N ASN A 175 8.43 4.59 -15.88
CA ASN A 175 8.58 3.18 -15.63
C ASN A 175 7.98 2.83 -14.27
N LEU A 176 6.67 2.52 -14.28
CA LEU A 176 5.89 2.22 -13.08
C LEU A 176 6.53 1.11 -12.23
N ALA A 177 7.11 0.08 -12.87
CA ALA A 177 7.75 -1.00 -12.15
C ALA A 177 8.95 -0.51 -11.32
N ARG A 178 9.79 0.38 -11.88
CA ARG A 178 10.90 0.99 -11.14
C ARG A 178 10.39 1.91 -10.03
N PHE A 179 9.39 2.73 -10.33
CA PHE A 179 8.81 3.63 -9.34
C PHE A 179 8.27 2.86 -8.14
N PHE A 180 7.43 1.85 -8.36
CA PHE A 180 6.87 1.03 -7.27
C PHE A 180 7.92 0.19 -6.54
N THR A 181 9.03 -0.17 -7.19
CA THR A 181 10.13 -0.84 -6.49
C THR A 181 10.80 0.11 -5.49
N TRP A 182 11.16 1.32 -5.89
CA TRP A 182 11.84 2.26 -5.00
C TRP A 182 10.92 2.79 -3.89
N THR A 183 9.70 3.19 -4.23
CA THR A 183 8.72 3.64 -3.23
C THR A 183 8.31 2.50 -2.30
N GLY A 184 8.18 1.27 -2.81
CA GLY A 184 7.90 0.10 -2.01
C GLY A 184 9.00 -0.23 -1.01
N ALA A 185 10.28 -0.18 -1.42
CA ALA A 185 11.42 -0.35 -0.51
C ALA A 185 11.42 0.72 0.60
N MET A 186 11.16 1.98 0.23
CA MET A 186 11.07 3.07 1.20
C MET A 186 9.90 2.89 2.17
N LEU A 187 8.75 2.43 1.68
CA LEU A 187 7.60 2.13 2.54
C LEU A 187 7.84 0.96 3.50
N VAL A 188 8.63 -0.04 3.12
CA VAL A 188 9.03 -1.11 4.06
C VAL A 188 9.84 -0.52 5.22
N VAL A 189 10.72 0.45 4.96
CA VAL A 189 11.48 1.14 6.01
C VAL A 189 10.56 1.97 6.92
N VAL A 190 9.63 2.72 6.33
CA VAL A 190 8.62 3.49 7.08
C VAL A 190 7.74 2.56 7.92
N ALA A 191 7.27 1.45 7.33
CA ALA A 191 6.45 0.46 8.03
C ALA A 191 7.19 -0.18 9.22
N ALA A 192 8.49 -0.41 9.11
CA ALA A 192 9.31 -0.86 10.24
C ALA A 192 9.27 0.14 11.41
N GLY A 193 9.34 1.45 11.11
CA GLY A 193 9.23 2.51 12.12
C GLY A 193 7.84 2.58 12.74
N VAL A 194 6.77 2.47 11.93
CA VAL A 194 5.39 2.41 12.42
C VAL A 194 5.15 1.19 13.31
N LEU A 195 5.74 0.03 12.93
CA LEU A 195 5.66 -1.19 13.74
C LEU A 195 6.35 -1.02 15.10
N ALA A 196 7.56 -0.44 15.12
CA ALA A 196 8.28 -0.17 16.35
C ALA A 196 7.48 0.76 17.27
N TYR A 197 6.86 1.80 16.70
CA TYR A 197 6.00 2.72 17.45
C TYR A 197 4.74 2.01 17.98
N GLY A 198 4.06 1.21 17.15
CA GLY A 198 2.91 0.43 17.60
C GLY A 198 3.23 -0.60 18.71
N MET A 199 4.48 -1.11 18.74
CA MET A 199 4.93 -1.90 19.90
C MET A 199 5.07 -1.06 21.16
N HIS A 200 5.49 0.20 21.03
CA HIS A 200 5.54 1.13 22.15
C HIS A 200 4.15 1.41 22.72
N ASP A 201 3.17 1.73 21.86
CA ASP A 201 1.78 1.96 22.26
C ASP A 201 1.21 0.75 23.02
N LEU A 202 1.48 -0.48 22.51
CA LEU A 202 1.04 -1.71 23.19
C LEU A 202 1.77 -1.93 24.54
N GLN A 203 2.99 -1.39 24.71
CA GLN A 203 3.68 -1.40 26.01
C GLN A 203 3.08 -0.35 26.95
N GLU A 204 2.69 0.83 26.46
CA GLU A 204 1.99 1.86 27.24
C GLU A 204 0.58 1.43 27.67
N ALA A 205 -0.08 0.60 26.85
CA ALA A 205 -1.35 -0.05 27.18
C ALA A 205 -1.23 -1.22 28.17
N ASP A 206 -0.04 -1.51 28.69
CA ASP A 206 0.27 -2.68 29.54
C ASP A 206 -0.02 -4.06 28.91
N TRP A 207 -0.22 -4.12 27.59
CA TRP A 207 -0.39 -5.38 26.87
C TRP A 207 0.93 -6.11 26.62
N LEU A 208 2.03 -5.36 26.53
CA LEU A 208 3.38 -5.90 26.34
C LEU A 208 4.33 -5.42 27.43
N PRO A 209 5.21 -6.28 27.96
CA PRO A 209 6.16 -5.90 28.99
C PRO A 209 7.35 -5.13 28.42
N GLY A 210 8.10 -4.43 29.29
CA GLY A 210 9.43 -3.92 28.95
C GLY A 210 9.48 -2.46 28.55
N LEU A 211 8.45 -1.65 28.84
CA LEU A 211 8.41 -0.20 28.56
C LEU A 211 9.64 0.56 29.13
N ARG A 212 10.17 0.11 30.27
CA ARG A 212 11.33 0.73 30.92
C ARG A 212 12.68 0.14 30.48
N ASN A 213 12.67 -0.90 29.67
CA ASN A 213 13.88 -1.58 29.21
C ASN A 213 14.36 -0.94 27.91
N LEU A 214 15.11 0.15 28.00
CA LEU A 214 15.71 0.82 26.85
C LEU A 214 16.82 -0.04 26.26
N ALA A 215 16.89 -0.10 24.93
CA ALA A 215 17.98 -0.75 24.20
C ALA A 215 19.22 0.14 24.21
N PHE A 216 19.01 1.43 24.00
CA PHE A 216 20.02 2.48 24.07
C PHE A 216 19.32 3.83 24.27
N ASP A 217 20.07 4.82 24.70
CA ASP A 217 19.61 6.21 24.76
C ASP A 217 20.69 7.09 24.12
N ILE A 218 20.34 7.68 22.97
CA ILE A 218 21.17 8.62 22.23
C ILE A 218 20.53 10.00 22.13
N SER A 219 19.55 10.31 22.97
CA SER A 219 18.85 11.60 23.02
C SER A 219 19.81 12.77 23.25
N GLY A 220 20.92 12.53 23.96
CA GLY A 220 21.99 13.51 24.14
C GLY A 220 22.77 13.83 22.85
N THR A 221 22.84 12.88 21.89
CA THR A 221 23.55 13.06 20.61
C THR A 221 22.59 13.46 19.49
N ILE A 222 21.38 12.91 19.51
CA ILE A 222 20.28 13.22 18.57
C ILE A 222 19.10 13.74 19.38
N PRO A 223 19.10 15.01 19.81
CA PRO A 223 17.97 15.58 20.54
C PRO A 223 16.69 15.52 19.67
N PRO A 224 15.55 15.09 20.24
CA PRO A 224 14.27 15.01 19.51
C PRO A 224 13.87 16.32 18.84
N ASP A 225 14.20 17.46 19.47
CA ASP A 225 13.86 18.80 19.01
C ASP A 225 14.86 19.37 17.98
N SER A 226 15.97 18.66 17.71
CA SER A 226 16.93 19.08 16.68
C SER A 226 16.30 18.94 15.29
N TRP A 227 16.76 19.75 14.32
CA TRP A 227 16.23 19.67 12.95
C TRP A 227 16.46 18.28 12.32
N TYR A 228 17.59 17.63 12.60
CA TYR A 228 17.91 16.29 12.11
C TYR A 228 17.15 15.20 12.90
N GLY A 229 16.96 15.35 14.22
CA GLY A 229 16.11 14.48 15.02
C GLY A 229 14.66 14.51 14.52
N THR A 230 14.12 15.71 14.31
CA THR A 230 12.79 15.89 13.72
C THR A 230 12.70 15.29 12.30
N LEU A 231 13.76 15.40 11.48
CA LEU A 231 13.80 14.78 10.17
C LEU A 231 13.78 13.24 10.25
N LEU A 232 14.62 12.67 11.10
CA LEU A 232 14.70 11.22 11.33
C LEU A 232 13.38 10.66 11.86
N LYS A 233 12.78 11.33 12.85
CA LYS A 233 11.45 10.99 13.36
C LYS A 233 10.40 11.09 12.24
N GLY A 234 10.40 12.18 11.48
CA GLY A 234 9.41 12.43 10.42
C GLY A 234 9.55 11.55 9.18
N VAL A 235 10.73 10.98 8.89
CA VAL A 235 10.98 10.12 7.72
C VAL A 235 10.92 8.64 8.08
N PHE A 236 11.57 8.26 9.19
CA PHE A 236 11.77 6.85 9.55
C PHE A 236 11.02 6.45 10.81
N ASN A 237 10.28 7.37 11.43
CA ASN A 237 9.67 7.21 12.74
C ASN A 237 10.71 6.81 13.82
N PHE A 238 11.92 7.37 13.69
CA PHE A 238 13.05 7.06 14.56
C PHE A 238 12.83 7.68 15.95
N GLN A 239 13.05 6.88 17.00
CA GLN A 239 13.10 7.32 18.39
C GLN A 239 14.54 7.22 18.90
N PRO A 240 15.05 8.22 19.64
CA PRO A 240 16.44 8.20 20.12
C PRO A 240 16.66 7.28 21.33
N ASP A 241 15.59 6.87 22.01
CA ASP A 241 15.53 6.07 23.24
C ASP A 241 14.58 4.87 23.12
N PRO A 242 14.74 4.01 22.09
CA PRO A 242 13.81 2.92 21.85
C PRO A 242 13.96 1.80 22.90
N THR A 243 12.86 1.11 23.20
CA THR A 243 12.89 -0.09 24.04
C THR A 243 13.56 -1.27 23.31
N VAL A 244 14.05 -2.26 24.07
CA VAL A 244 14.63 -3.49 23.50
C VAL A 244 13.63 -4.18 22.58
N LEU A 245 12.34 -4.20 22.95
CA LEU A 245 11.28 -4.80 22.12
C LEU A 245 11.12 -4.06 20.80
N GLN A 246 11.09 -2.73 20.80
CA GLN A 246 10.98 -1.92 19.58
C GLN A 246 12.13 -2.21 18.62
N VAL A 247 13.39 -2.19 19.09
CA VAL A 247 14.55 -2.48 18.23
C VAL A 247 14.53 -3.90 17.71
N THR A 248 14.16 -4.86 18.56
CA THR A 248 14.10 -6.27 18.16
C THR A 248 13.06 -6.49 17.06
N VAL A 249 11.85 -5.98 17.22
CA VAL A 249 10.77 -6.13 16.25
C VAL A 249 11.10 -5.36 14.97
N TRP A 250 11.69 -4.17 15.08
CA TRP A 250 12.15 -3.38 13.94
C TRP A 250 13.15 -4.15 13.07
N LEU A 251 14.18 -4.76 13.69
CA LEU A 251 15.18 -5.58 12.98
C LEU A 251 14.57 -6.85 12.39
N LEU A 252 13.76 -7.57 13.16
CA LEU A 252 13.11 -8.82 12.73
C LEU A 252 12.12 -8.59 11.57
N TYR A 253 11.57 -7.40 11.45
CA TYR A 253 10.72 -7.04 10.33
C TYR A 253 11.54 -6.50 9.15
N LEU A 254 12.37 -5.48 9.36
CA LEU A 254 13.05 -4.74 8.30
C LEU A 254 13.98 -5.63 7.48
N VAL A 255 14.82 -6.43 8.16
CA VAL A 255 15.84 -7.24 7.48
C VAL A 255 15.21 -8.32 6.59
N PRO A 256 14.29 -9.17 7.07
CA PRO A 256 13.65 -10.15 6.20
C PRO A 256 12.76 -9.51 5.12
N ALA A 257 12.02 -8.43 5.44
CA ALA A 257 11.15 -7.77 4.48
C ALA A 257 11.95 -7.19 3.31
N LEU A 258 13.06 -6.49 3.55
CA LEU A 258 13.94 -5.98 2.49
C LEU A 258 14.65 -7.11 1.74
N ALA A 259 15.15 -8.12 2.44
CA ALA A 259 15.79 -9.28 1.81
C ALA A 259 14.82 -10.00 0.85
N LEU A 260 13.60 -10.28 1.28
CA LEU A 260 12.55 -10.86 0.44
C LEU A 260 12.10 -9.91 -0.67
N PHE A 261 12.03 -8.62 -0.38
CA PHE A 261 11.63 -7.63 -1.37
C PHE A 261 12.63 -7.51 -2.52
N PHE A 262 13.94 -7.58 -2.27
CA PHE A 262 14.95 -7.54 -3.31
C PHE A 262 15.33 -8.92 -3.87
N ALA A 263 14.86 -10.01 -3.25
CA ALA A 263 15.07 -11.34 -3.77
C ALA A 263 14.53 -11.48 -5.21
N PRO A 264 15.25 -12.12 -6.13
CA PRO A 264 14.76 -12.33 -7.48
C PRO A 264 13.46 -13.14 -7.45
N VAL A 265 12.43 -12.69 -8.18
CA VAL A 265 11.10 -13.32 -8.25
C VAL A 265 11.22 -14.64 -9.06
N GLY A 266 11.91 -15.64 -8.49
CA GLY A 266 12.21 -16.91 -9.15
C GLY A 266 12.00 -18.16 -8.30
N PHE A 267 11.69 -18.02 -7.01
CA PHE A 267 11.67 -19.16 -6.10
C PHE A 267 10.38 -19.99 -6.07
N ALA A 268 9.39 -19.73 -6.93
CA ALA A 268 8.14 -20.51 -6.92
C ALA A 268 7.62 -20.85 -8.34
N SER A 269 8.51 -21.16 -9.28
CA SER A 269 8.10 -21.86 -10.50
C SER A 269 8.81 -23.22 -10.55
N GLY A 270 8.30 -24.16 -9.75
CA GLY A 270 8.52 -25.57 -9.99
C GLY A 270 7.90 -25.91 -11.34
N LYS A 271 8.68 -25.79 -12.41
CA LYS A 271 8.37 -26.43 -13.68
C LYS A 271 8.30 -27.93 -13.43
N GLY A 272 7.10 -28.45 -13.23
CA GLY A 272 6.81 -29.85 -13.50
C GLY A 272 7.25 -30.11 -14.95
N LYS A 273 8.37 -30.77 -15.14
CA LYS A 273 8.69 -31.39 -16.42
C LYS A 273 7.57 -32.38 -16.73
N VAL A 274 6.64 -31.96 -17.58
CA VAL A 274 5.79 -32.91 -18.30
C VAL A 274 6.74 -33.64 -19.25
N THR A 275 7.15 -34.83 -18.84
CA THR A 275 7.82 -35.80 -19.71
C THR A 275 6.77 -36.24 -20.72
N VAL A 276 6.79 -35.68 -21.92
CA VAL A 276 6.05 -36.22 -23.06
C VAL A 276 6.73 -37.57 -23.34
N ALA A 277 6.09 -38.63 -22.95
CA ALA A 277 6.46 -39.99 -23.36
C ALA A 277 6.29 -40.05 -24.87
N ASP A 278 7.38 -40.38 -25.53
CA ASP A 278 7.53 -40.57 -26.97
C ASP A 278 6.67 -41.79 -27.39
N GLU A 279 5.47 -41.51 -27.94
CA GLU A 279 4.66 -42.53 -28.60
C GLU A 279 5.07 -42.62 -30.06
N GLN A 280 6.31 -43.11 -30.27
CA GLN A 280 6.73 -43.71 -31.53
C GLN A 280 6.51 -45.22 -31.50
N GLY A 281 5.45 -45.68 -32.07
CA GLY A 281 5.25 -47.13 -32.26
C GLY A 281 3.91 -47.48 -32.84
N SER A 282 3.70 -47.27 -34.15
CA SER A 282 3.09 -48.26 -35.07
C SER A 282 2.62 -47.61 -36.36
N ARG A 283 3.51 -47.62 -37.36
CA ARG A 283 3.08 -47.55 -38.75
C ARG A 283 2.71 -48.99 -39.19
N PRO A 284 1.50 -49.25 -39.67
CA PRO A 284 1.31 -50.52 -40.41
C PRO A 284 1.85 -50.36 -41.82
N SER A 285 2.73 -51.25 -42.15
CA SER A 285 3.18 -51.58 -43.51
C SER A 285 2.00 -51.83 -44.44
N LYS A 286 1.85 -51.03 -45.51
CA LYS A 286 1.11 -51.46 -46.68
C LYS A 286 2.05 -52.20 -47.60
N ALA A 287 1.92 -53.54 -47.58
CA ALA A 287 2.43 -54.41 -48.62
C ALA A 287 1.55 -54.29 -49.87
N SER A 288 2.21 -54.10 -50.99
CA SER A 288 1.97 -54.57 -52.34
C SER A 288 0.76 -55.48 -52.58
N GLN A 289 -0.07 -55.10 -53.55
CA GLN A 289 -0.55 -56.07 -54.56
C GLN A 289 -0.99 -55.29 -55.82
N ALA A 290 -0.31 -55.72 -56.92
CA ALA A 290 -0.65 -55.80 -58.34
C ALA A 290 -1.16 -54.54 -59.07
#